data_f5f87ae09ccc7300de69e12dae9c6807
#
_entry.id   f5f87ae09ccc7300de69e12dae9c6807
#
_cell.length_a   1.000
_cell.length_b   1.000
_cell.length_c   1.000
_cell.angle_alpha   90.00
_cell.angle_beta   90.00
_cell.angle_gamma   90.00
#
_symmetry.space_group_name_H-M   'P 1'
#
loop_
_entity.id
_entity.type
_entity.pdbx_description
1 polymer ?
#
loop_
_entity_poly.entity_id
_entity_poly.type
_entity_poly.pdbx_seq_one_letter_code
_entity_poly.pdbx_strand_id
1 'polypeptide(L)'
;MKKDPDFEVDGYKNFIFLSKTTGRNLYPVNIRKTLQRIVNMNDTREIQLLNITPHILRHTTCTRYAEAGMDIKTNQYLLGQSDVKTTIKVYNHVDMERTKRELARVEKWEKDNADGYTKIYTNLQ
;
A
#
# COMPACT_ATOMS: atom_id res chain seq x y z
N MET A 1 -5.80 23.93 -22.39
CA MET A 1 -4.91 22.85 -22.85
C MET A 1 -5.66 22.07 -23.93
N LYS A 2 -5.24 22.13 -25.20
CA LYS A 2 -5.89 21.35 -26.28
C LYS A 2 -5.49 19.87 -26.10
N LYS A 3 -6.45 19.01 -25.76
CA LYS A 3 -6.30 17.57 -25.95
C LYS A 3 -6.24 17.35 -27.47
N ASP A 4 -5.26 16.58 -27.93
CA ASP A 4 -5.28 16.04 -29.27
C ASP A 4 -6.29 14.89 -29.30
N PRO A 5 -7.48 15.05 -29.92
CA PRO A 5 -8.53 14.04 -29.86
C PRO A 5 -8.17 12.76 -30.61
N ASP A 6 -7.21 12.84 -31.55
CA ASP A 6 -6.80 11.71 -32.38
C ASP A 6 -5.53 11.03 -31.87
N PHE A 7 -5.00 11.47 -30.72
CA PHE A 7 -3.79 10.90 -30.15
C PHE A 7 -4.02 9.46 -29.66
N GLU A 8 -3.36 8.53 -30.30
CA GLU A 8 -3.44 7.10 -30.06
C GLU A 8 -2.04 6.50 -29.87
N VAL A 9 -1.90 5.56 -28.93
CA VAL A 9 -0.68 4.78 -28.71
C VAL A 9 -1.10 3.32 -28.52
N ASP A 10 -0.54 2.41 -29.32
CA ASP A 10 -0.80 0.97 -29.26
C ASP A 10 -2.31 0.61 -29.27
N GLY A 11 -3.12 1.36 -30.03
CA GLY A 11 -4.58 1.15 -30.13
C GLY A 11 -5.38 1.78 -28.97
N TYR A 12 -4.73 2.46 -28.03
CA TYR A 12 -5.39 3.08 -26.87
C TYR A 12 -5.52 4.60 -27.06
N LYS A 13 -6.68 5.13 -26.68
CA LYS A 13 -7.03 6.56 -26.69
C LYS A 13 -7.43 7.03 -25.27
N ASN A 14 -7.67 8.32 -25.12
CA ASN A 14 -8.20 8.91 -23.88
C ASN A 14 -7.32 8.72 -22.64
N PHE A 15 -6.03 8.90 -22.78
CA PHE A 15 -5.10 8.86 -21.66
C PHE A 15 -5.46 9.88 -20.57
N ILE A 16 -5.43 9.46 -19.30
CA ILE A 16 -5.71 10.31 -18.13
C ILE A 16 -4.54 11.26 -17.86
N PHE A 17 -3.31 10.73 -17.93
CA PHE A 17 -2.10 11.49 -17.64
C PHE A 17 -1.44 12.00 -18.91
N LEU A 18 -1.58 13.30 -19.14
CA LEU A 18 -1.03 13.98 -20.29
C LEU A 18 0.06 14.98 -19.88
N SER A 19 1.06 15.14 -20.74
CA SER A 19 2.07 16.19 -20.63
C SER A 19 1.41 17.56 -20.86
N LYS A 20 1.64 18.50 -19.94
CA LYS A 20 1.14 19.87 -20.07
C LYS A 20 1.71 20.59 -21.30
N THR A 21 2.92 20.22 -21.72
CA THR A 21 3.64 20.87 -22.82
C THR A 21 3.21 20.34 -24.20
N THR A 22 3.09 19.01 -24.31
CA THR A 22 2.86 18.36 -25.63
C THR A 22 1.43 17.87 -25.83
N GLY A 23 0.60 17.81 -24.77
CA GLY A 23 -0.74 17.21 -24.83
C GLY A 23 -0.75 15.69 -25.01
N ARG A 24 0.42 15.05 -25.11
CA ARG A 24 0.58 13.60 -25.30
C ARG A 24 0.72 12.86 -23.96
N ASN A 25 0.58 11.54 -23.99
CA ASN A 25 0.75 10.69 -22.79
C ASN A 25 2.11 10.90 -22.11
N LEU A 26 2.12 10.72 -20.78
CA LEU A 26 3.37 10.74 -20.02
C LEU A 26 4.08 9.39 -20.18
N TYR A 27 5.33 9.43 -20.64
CA TYR A 27 6.17 8.24 -20.66
C TYR A 27 6.61 7.84 -19.24
N PRO A 28 6.75 6.55 -18.93
CA PRO A 28 7.17 6.06 -17.60
C PRO A 28 8.47 6.69 -17.10
N VAL A 29 9.41 6.99 -18.01
CA VAL A 29 10.68 7.65 -17.68
C VAL A 29 10.46 9.06 -17.12
N ASN A 30 9.45 9.80 -17.61
CA ASN A 30 9.16 11.14 -17.14
C ASN A 30 8.57 11.13 -15.72
N ILE A 31 7.72 10.14 -15.42
CA ILE A 31 7.18 9.94 -14.09
C ILE A 31 8.33 9.64 -13.11
N ARG A 32 9.23 8.71 -13.48
CA ARG A 32 10.39 8.36 -12.65
C ARG A 32 11.29 9.59 -12.39
N LYS A 33 11.62 10.37 -13.42
CA LYS A 33 12.42 11.60 -13.27
C LYS A 33 11.73 12.64 -12.38
N THR A 34 10.41 12.78 -12.48
CA THR A 34 9.65 13.69 -11.62
C THR A 34 9.71 13.24 -10.15
N LEU A 35 9.50 11.96 -9.88
CA LEU A 35 9.61 11.42 -8.52
C LEU A 35 11.02 11.62 -7.96
N GLN A 36 12.06 11.31 -8.73
CA GLN A 36 13.44 11.53 -8.33
C GLN A 36 13.72 13.01 -8.00
N ARG A 37 13.23 13.92 -8.82
CA ARG A 37 13.37 15.37 -8.57
C ARG A 37 12.67 15.78 -7.27
N ILE A 38 11.47 15.26 -6.99
CA ILE A 38 10.75 15.54 -5.74
C ILE A 38 11.56 15.03 -4.53
N VAL A 39 12.11 13.83 -4.61
CA VAL A 39 12.97 13.28 -3.54
C VAL A 39 14.17 14.19 -3.32
N ASN A 40 14.91 14.53 -4.38
CA ASN A 40 16.12 15.36 -4.28
C ASN A 40 15.84 16.77 -3.74
N MET A 41 14.68 17.35 -4.07
CA MET A 41 14.30 18.69 -3.57
C MET A 41 13.92 18.71 -2.09
N ASN A 42 13.48 17.58 -1.56
CA ASN A 42 13.01 17.44 -0.17
C ASN A 42 14.00 16.65 0.69
N ASP A 43 15.11 16.19 0.13
CA ASP A 43 16.16 15.52 0.87
C ASP A 43 16.95 16.58 1.66
N THR A 44 16.81 16.56 2.98
CA THR A 44 17.51 17.46 3.90
C THR A 44 18.48 16.68 4.75
N ARG A 45 19.39 17.38 5.45
CA ARG A 45 20.32 16.70 6.38
C ARG A 45 19.61 15.98 7.52
N GLU A 46 18.40 16.41 7.86
CA GLU A 46 17.60 15.83 8.96
C GLU A 46 16.66 14.72 8.48
N ILE A 47 16.21 14.80 7.23
CA ILE A 47 15.27 13.85 6.65
C ILE A 47 15.84 13.33 5.34
N GLN A 48 16.32 12.09 5.35
CA GLN A 48 16.69 11.38 4.13
C GLN A 48 15.46 10.66 3.56
N LEU A 49 14.99 11.14 2.40
CA LEU A 49 13.91 10.48 1.71
C LEU A 49 14.42 9.25 0.95
N LEU A 50 13.74 8.14 1.13
CA LEU A 50 14.00 6.93 0.35
C LEU A 50 13.77 7.19 -1.13
N ASN A 51 14.52 6.49 -1.98
CA ASN A 51 14.32 6.56 -3.43
C ASN A 51 12.91 6.06 -3.80
N ILE A 52 12.01 7.02 -4.10
CA ILE A 52 10.62 6.73 -4.43
C ILE A 52 10.52 6.35 -5.90
N THR A 53 9.99 5.16 -6.17
CA THR A 53 9.71 4.67 -7.52
C THR A 53 8.21 4.37 -7.67
N PRO A 54 7.66 4.28 -8.90
CA PRO A 54 6.28 3.85 -9.11
C PRO A 54 5.96 2.49 -8.49
N HIS A 55 6.93 1.58 -8.45
CA HIS A 55 6.77 0.27 -7.80
C HIS A 55 6.64 0.38 -6.28
N ILE A 56 7.46 1.24 -5.65
CA ILE A 56 7.37 1.49 -4.20
C ILE A 56 6.02 2.10 -3.86
N LEU A 57 5.55 3.09 -4.62
CA LEU A 57 4.22 3.70 -4.42
C LEU A 57 3.10 2.67 -4.55
N ARG A 58 3.16 1.81 -5.57
CA ARG A 58 2.20 0.72 -5.78
C ARG A 58 2.23 -0.28 -4.61
N HIS A 59 3.42 -0.69 -4.17
CA HIS A 59 3.58 -1.61 -3.05
C HIS A 59 3.02 -1.01 -1.76
N THR A 60 3.33 0.25 -1.47
CA THR A 60 2.79 0.97 -0.31
C THR A 60 1.26 1.04 -0.35
N THR A 61 0.67 1.32 -1.52
CA THR A 61 -0.79 1.36 -1.69
C THR A 61 -1.39 -0.02 -1.44
N CYS A 62 -0.78 -1.08 -1.99
CA CYS A 62 -1.21 -2.47 -1.77
C CYS A 62 -1.22 -2.83 -0.28
N THR A 63 -0.16 -2.48 0.45
CA THR A 63 -0.05 -2.72 1.88
C THR A 63 -1.14 -1.97 2.65
N ARG A 64 -1.33 -0.68 2.37
CA ARG A 64 -2.36 0.12 3.04
C ARG A 64 -3.78 -0.40 2.81
N TYR A 65 -4.08 -0.87 1.62
CA TYR A 65 -5.38 -1.49 1.32
C TYR A 65 -5.56 -2.81 2.08
N ALA A 66 -4.52 -3.64 2.16
CA ALA A 66 -4.54 -4.86 2.95
C ALA A 66 -4.73 -4.57 4.46
N GLU A 67 -4.00 -3.60 5.01
CA GLU A 67 -4.16 -3.15 6.40
C GLU A 67 -5.57 -2.62 6.71
N ALA A 68 -6.20 -1.96 5.74
CA ALA A 68 -7.57 -1.49 5.81
C ALA A 68 -8.62 -2.63 5.66
N GLY A 69 -8.18 -3.86 5.42
CA GLY A 69 -9.05 -5.04 5.31
C GLY A 69 -9.69 -5.22 3.92
N MET A 70 -9.17 -4.55 2.89
CA MET A 70 -9.63 -4.78 1.52
C MET A 70 -9.31 -6.22 1.11
N ASP A 71 -10.22 -6.88 0.41
CA ASP A 71 -9.97 -8.23 -0.08
C ASP A 71 -8.89 -8.27 -1.18
N ILE A 72 -8.17 -9.38 -1.26
CA ILE A 72 -7.02 -9.53 -2.13
C ILE A 72 -7.37 -9.37 -3.62
N LYS A 73 -8.54 -9.84 -4.06
CA LYS A 73 -8.95 -9.80 -5.47
C LYS A 73 -9.28 -8.37 -5.88
N THR A 74 -10.01 -7.63 -5.04
CA THR A 74 -10.32 -6.22 -5.25
C THR A 74 -9.05 -5.38 -5.32
N ASN A 75 -8.09 -5.62 -4.40
CA ASN A 75 -6.81 -4.93 -4.40
C ASN A 75 -6.02 -5.20 -5.69
N GLN A 76 -5.96 -6.46 -6.14
CA GLN A 76 -5.33 -6.83 -7.41
C GLN A 76 -5.96 -6.13 -8.60
N TYR A 77 -7.29 -6.12 -8.66
CA TYR A 77 -8.04 -5.47 -9.74
C TYR A 77 -7.74 -3.96 -9.81
N LEU A 78 -7.84 -3.25 -8.67
CA LEU A 78 -7.60 -1.81 -8.59
C LEU A 78 -6.16 -1.44 -8.96
N LEU A 79 -5.19 -2.26 -8.56
CA LEU A 79 -3.79 -2.01 -8.87
C LEU A 79 -3.39 -2.51 -10.27
N GLY A 80 -4.27 -3.18 -11.02
CA GLY A 80 -3.97 -3.73 -12.33
C GLY A 80 -2.79 -4.70 -12.27
N GLN A 81 -2.70 -5.51 -11.21
CA GLN A 81 -1.59 -6.45 -11.03
C GLN A 81 -1.95 -7.80 -11.65
N SER A 82 -1.18 -8.20 -12.65
CA SER A 82 -1.19 -9.58 -13.18
C SER A 82 -0.41 -10.54 -12.28
N ASP A 83 0.55 -10.04 -11.48
CA ASP A 83 1.35 -10.88 -10.57
C ASP A 83 0.69 -11.02 -9.19
N VAL A 84 0.00 -12.13 -9.03
CA VAL A 84 -0.67 -12.55 -7.79
C VAL A 84 0.32 -12.73 -6.64
N LYS A 85 1.56 -13.18 -6.93
CA LYS A 85 2.55 -13.54 -5.90
C LYS A 85 2.96 -12.35 -5.03
N THR A 86 3.12 -11.17 -5.63
CA THR A 86 3.49 -9.96 -4.88
C THR A 86 2.37 -9.52 -3.94
N THR A 87 1.12 -9.56 -4.40
CA THR A 87 -0.04 -9.21 -3.56
C THR A 87 -0.21 -10.19 -2.41
N ILE A 88 -0.11 -11.51 -2.67
CA ILE A 88 -0.19 -12.54 -1.62
C ILE A 88 0.88 -12.33 -0.54
N LYS A 89 2.13 -12.01 -0.89
CA LYS A 89 3.18 -11.74 0.09
C LYS A 89 2.83 -10.57 1.02
N VAL A 90 2.25 -9.51 0.48
CA VAL A 90 1.80 -8.35 1.27
C VAL A 90 0.70 -8.77 2.26
N TYR A 91 -0.31 -9.51 1.79
CA TYR A 91 -1.41 -9.96 2.65
C TYR A 91 -0.94 -10.91 3.75
N ASN A 92 -0.08 -11.88 3.42
CA ASN A 92 0.48 -12.78 4.43
C ASN A 92 1.28 -12.03 5.50
N HIS A 93 2.02 -10.98 5.11
CA HIS A 93 2.76 -10.17 6.07
C HIS A 93 1.81 -9.37 6.98
N VAL A 94 0.80 -8.72 6.42
CA VAL A 94 -0.20 -7.95 7.17
C VAL A 94 -0.99 -8.85 8.12
N ASP A 95 -1.40 -10.04 7.67
CA ASP A 95 -2.12 -11.01 8.50
C ASP A 95 -1.26 -11.52 9.66
N MET A 96 0.04 -11.79 9.43
CA MET A 96 0.96 -12.18 10.51
C MET A 96 1.10 -11.08 11.57
N GLU A 97 1.30 -9.84 11.15
CA GLU A 97 1.42 -8.70 12.08
C GLU A 97 0.11 -8.44 12.83
N ARG A 98 -1.03 -8.62 12.17
CA ARG A 98 -2.35 -8.55 12.79
C ARG A 98 -2.52 -9.66 13.85
N THR A 99 -2.18 -10.89 13.50
CA THR A 99 -2.25 -12.03 14.42
C THR A 99 -1.40 -11.81 15.66
N LYS A 100 -0.15 -11.33 15.52
CA LYS A 100 0.71 -11.01 16.65
C LYS A 100 0.11 -9.95 17.57
N ARG A 101 -0.49 -8.91 17.00
CA ARG A 101 -1.15 -7.84 17.77
C ARG A 101 -2.36 -8.36 18.54
N GLU A 102 -3.19 -9.19 17.91
CA GLU A 102 -4.35 -9.78 18.58
C GLU A 102 -3.95 -10.73 19.70
N LEU A 103 -2.92 -11.57 19.48
CA LEU A 103 -2.37 -12.44 20.54
C LEU A 103 -1.85 -11.62 21.73
N ALA A 104 -1.09 -10.57 21.47
CA ALA A 104 -0.59 -9.69 22.56
C ALA A 104 -1.74 -9.03 23.35
N ARG A 105 -2.86 -8.71 22.68
CA ARG A 105 -4.08 -8.21 23.38
C ARG A 105 -4.71 -9.26 24.27
N VAL A 106 -4.81 -10.50 23.80
CA VAL A 106 -5.32 -11.62 24.58
C VAL A 106 -4.43 -11.89 25.78
N GLU A 107 -3.12 -12.01 25.59
CA GLU A 107 -2.16 -12.20 26.68
C GLU A 107 -2.22 -11.09 27.75
N LYS A 108 -2.38 -9.85 27.31
CA LYS A 108 -2.57 -8.74 28.24
C LYS A 108 -3.86 -8.87 29.02
N TRP A 109 -4.97 -9.18 28.34
CA TRP A 109 -6.26 -9.36 28.97
C TRP A 109 -6.26 -10.51 29.98
N GLU A 110 -5.60 -11.64 29.65
CA GLU A 110 -5.43 -12.78 30.56
C GLU A 110 -4.66 -12.39 31.82
N LYS A 111 -3.56 -11.64 31.68
CA LYS A 111 -2.78 -11.12 32.82
C LYS A 111 -3.62 -10.19 33.71
N ASP A 112 -4.35 -9.27 33.10
CA ASP A 112 -5.18 -8.28 33.81
C ASP A 112 -6.37 -8.94 34.53
N ASN A 113 -6.80 -10.15 34.12
CA ASN A 113 -7.94 -10.87 34.68
C ASN A 113 -7.54 -12.20 35.42
N ALA A 114 -6.25 -12.45 35.55
CA ALA A 114 -5.75 -13.68 36.17
C ALA A 114 -6.33 -13.90 37.58
N ASP A 115 -6.47 -12.86 38.40
CA ASP A 115 -7.04 -12.89 39.72
C ASP A 115 -8.56 -13.21 39.75
N GLY A 116 -9.26 -12.91 38.65
CA GLY A 116 -10.69 -13.17 38.49
C GLY A 116 -11.02 -14.64 38.30
N TYR A 117 -10.20 -15.35 37.55
CA TYR A 117 -10.42 -16.79 37.31
C TYR A 117 -10.17 -17.65 38.54
N THR A 118 -9.18 -17.32 39.37
CA THR A 118 -8.89 -18.02 40.62
C THR A 118 -10.06 -17.96 41.58
N LYS A 119 -10.81 -16.85 41.64
CA LYS A 119 -11.99 -16.70 42.49
C LYS A 119 -13.19 -17.52 42.05
N ILE A 120 -13.35 -17.80 40.76
CA ILE A 120 -14.47 -18.61 40.25
C ILE A 120 -14.30 -20.07 40.62
N TYR A 121 -13.08 -20.60 40.51
CA TYR A 121 -12.80 -22.02 40.84
C TYR A 121 -12.77 -22.30 42.33
N THR A 122 -12.44 -21.34 43.19
CA THR A 122 -12.48 -21.50 44.66
C THR A 122 -13.90 -21.45 45.22
N ASN A 123 -14.88 -20.90 44.53
CA ASN A 123 -16.29 -20.85 44.95
C ASN A 123 -17.13 -22.08 44.48
N LEU A 124 -16.52 -23.01 43.76
CA LEU A 124 -17.17 -24.24 43.25
C LEU A 124 -16.81 -25.50 44.08
N GLN A 125 -16.05 -25.34 45.15
CA GLN A 125 -15.79 -26.39 46.16
C GLN A 125 -16.61 -26.12 47.44
#